data_8edff64c930aed5a2777e960cc3a526e
#
_entry.id   8edff64c930aed5a2777e960cc3a526e
#
_cell.length_a   1.000
_cell.length_b   1.000
_cell.length_c   1.000
_cell.angle_alpha   90.00
_cell.angle_beta   90.00
_cell.angle_gamma   90.00
#
_symmetry.space_group_name_H-M   'P 1'
#
loop_
_entity.id
_entity.type
_entity.pdbx_description
1 polymer ?
#
loop_
_entity_poly.entity_id
_entity_poly.type
_entity_poly.pdbx_seq_one_letter_code
_entity_poly.pdbx_strand_id
1 'polypeptide(L)'
;MNTTPTPHLHWGAEALWDELMPLLPGISVEVLARVDSTNTRLLERARAMGGDPEAPVTRPGELEGQLRSERTPHGRRQADVWPCLLVAEDQTRGRGRLGRDWVSSMGASLTFSLSLPLAPTQWGGLSLAVGLALAEALDPLTEGSLPRIVLKWPNDLWLADGPGRGRKLGGILIETVSVGQRRMCVVGVGLNVLPQPASANRATEGLAHGYACLQELDPHVTAPQALARVAKALVQALRRFEAQGFAPLLPAYTRRDLLLGQPVAASAPAPLQGVADGVDELGALRVRVANPGTDGAEVQRVLSGEVSVRLTGA
;
A
#
# COMPACT_ATOMS: atom_id res chain seq x y z
N MET A 1 -6.91 -39.17 4.17
CA MET A 1 -6.06 -38.01 3.84
C MET A 1 -5.90 -37.19 5.10
N ASN A 2 -4.73 -37.28 5.76
CA ASN A 2 -4.45 -36.47 6.95
C ASN A 2 -4.19 -35.04 6.53
N THR A 3 -5.14 -34.16 6.70
CA THR A 3 -4.93 -32.71 6.59
C THR A 3 -4.19 -32.27 7.86
N THR A 4 -2.87 -32.13 7.75
CA THR A 4 -2.09 -31.45 8.78
C THR A 4 -2.68 -30.04 8.92
N PRO A 5 -3.12 -29.61 10.12
CA PRO A 5 -3.61 -28.25 10.27
C PRO A 5 -2.49 -27.28 9.91
N THR A 6 -2.76 -26.39 8.97
CA THR A 6 -1.83 -25.29 8.62
C THR A 6 -1.58 -24.49 9.90
N PRO A 7 -0.33 -24.30 10.33
CA PRO A 7 -0.05 -23.57 11.56
C PRO A 7 -0.56 -22.13 11.40
N HIS A 8 -1.51 -21.72 12.25
CA HIS A 8 -1.95 -20.33 12.29
C HIS A 8 -0.76 -19.42 12.65
N LEU A 9 -0.56 -18.39 11.86
CA LEU A 9 0.47 -17.39 12.12
C LEU A 9 0.10 -16.59 13.38
N HIS A 10 1.06 -16.41 14.27
CA HIS A 10 0.88 -15.56 15.45
C HIS A 10 1.16 -14.09 15.04
N TRP A 11 0.12 -13.30 14.88
CA TRP A 11 0.20 -11.92 14.39
C TRP A 11 0.54 -10.89 15.47
N GLY A 12 0.49 -11.25 16.74
CA GLY A 12 0.75 -10.30 17.83
C GLY A 12 -0.24 -9.13 17.85
N ALA A 13 -1.52 -9.38 17.54
CA ALA A 13 -2.53 -8.33 17.38
C ALA A 13 -2.70 -7.45 18.61
N GLU A 14 -2.55 -8.02 19.81
CA GLU A 14 -2.60 -7.28 21.08
C GLU A 14 -1.42 -6.30 21.20
N ALA A 15 -0.20 -6.75 20.94
CA ALA A 15 1.00 -5.89 20.97
C ALA A 15 0.92 -4.77 19.91
N LEU A 16 0.41 -5.08 18.71
CA LEU A 16 0.14 -4.07 17.68
C LEU A 16 -0.90 -3.06 18.15
N TRP A 17 -1.96 -3.51 18.79
CA TRP A 17 -3.00 -2.63 19.33
C TRP A 17 -2.44 -1.71 20.40
N ASP A 18 -1.67 -2.24 21.36
CA ASP A 18 -1.02 -1.46 22.42
C ASP A 18 -0.09 -0.38 21.84
N GLU A 19 0.65 -0.70 20.77
CA GLU A 19 1.57 0.23 20.13
C GLU A 19 0.83 1.33 19.33
N LEU A 20 -0.28 0.99 18.67
CA LEU A 20 -0.99 1.89 17.77
C LEU A 20 -2.05 2.74 18.46
N MET A 21 -2.64 2.26 19.56
CA MET A 21 -3.71 2.94 20.27
C MET A 21 -3.35 4.36 20.74
N PRO A 22 -2.13 4.65 21.23
CA PRO A 22 -1.74 6.02 21.58
C PRO A 22 -1.67 6.98 20.37
N LEU A 23 -1.41 6.44 19.17
CA LEU A 23 -1.30 7.21 17.91
C LEU A 23 -2.65 7.36 17.20
N LEU A 24 -3.50 6.36 17.33
CA LEU A 24 -4.83 6.29 16.74
C LEU A 24 -5.84 5.81 17.80
N PRO A 25 -6.32 6.72 18.68
CA PRO A 25 -7.31 6.36 19.69
C PRO A 25 -8.54 5.68 19.07
N GLY A 26 -8.95 4.57 19.65
CA GLY A 26 -10.08 3.78 19.17
C GLY A 26 -9.78 2.81 18.03
N ILE A 27 -8.52 2.64 17.64
CA ILE A 27 -8.14 1.65 16.63
C ILE A 27 -8.54 0.23 17.05
N SER A 28 -9.04 -0.56 16.08
CA SER A 28 -9.12 -2.02 16.19
C SER A 28 -8.01 -2.66 15.35
N VAL A 29 -7.49 -3.80 15.83
CA VAL A 29 -6.58 -4.66 15.07
C VAL A 29 -7.27 -5.99 14.87
N GLU A 30 -7.52 -6.35 13.63
CA GLU A 30 -8.29 -7.53 13.23
C GLU A 30 -7.45 -8.41 12.31
N VAL A 31 -7.48 -9.73 12.55
CA VAL A 31 -6.83 -10.72 11.70
C VAL A 31 -7.88 -11.69 11.19
N LEU A 32 -7.97 -11.82 9.87
CA LEU A 32 -8.88 -12.76 9.21
C LEU A 32 -8.06 -13.84 8.51
N ALA A 33 -8.48 -15.09 8.68
CA ALA A 33 -7.86 -16.21 7.98
C ALA A 33 -8.05 -16.06 6.45
N ARG A 34 -9.24 -15.60 6.03
CA ARG A 34 -9.57 -15.42 4.61
C ARG A 34 -10.57 -14.30 4.39
N VAL A 35 -10.36 -13.51 3.34
CA VAL A 35 -11.27 -12.44 2.91
C VAL A 35 -11.15 -12.26 1.38
N ASP A 36 -12.10 -11.61 0.76
CA ASP A 36 -11.99 -11.22 -0.65
C ASP A 36 -10.87 -10.19 -0.87
N SER A 37 -10.94 -9.06 -0.18
CA SER A 37 -9.93 -8.00 -0.14
C SER A 37 -10.05 -7.19 1.15
N THR A 38 -8.94 -6.95 1.82
CA THR A 38 -8.91 -6.10 3.04
C THR A 38 -9.38 -4.67 2.75
N ASN A 39 -9.01 -4.10 1.60
CA ASN A 39 -9.52 -2.78 1.17
C ASN A 39 -11.03 -2.79 0.96
N THR A 40 -11.55 -3.76 0.19
CA THR A 40 -12.98 -3.87 -0.08
C THR A 40 -13.76 -3.96 1.22
N ARG A 41 -13.32 -4.81 2.15
CA ARG A 41 -14.00 -5.00 3.43
C ARG A 41 -14.04 -3.72 4.27
N LEU A 42 -12.95 -2.95 4.34
CA LEU A 42 -12.93 -1.70 5.09
C LEU A 42 -13.73 -0.59 4.41
N LEU A 43 -13.74 -0.53 3.07
CA LEU A 43 -14.59 0.39 2.33
C LEU A 43 -16.09 0.10 2.52
N GLU A 44 -16.49 -1.18 2.49
CA GLU A 44 -17.87 -1.60 2.75
C GLU A 44 -18.30 -1.23 4.17
N ARG A 45 -17.44 -1.49 5.18
CA ARG A 45 -17.70 -1.07 6.56
C ARG A 45 -17.87 0.45 6.67
N ALA A 46 -17.00 1.21 6.03
CA ALA A 46 -17.09 2.67 6.04
C ALA A 46 -18.39 3.18 5.39
N ARG A 47 -18.80 2.60 4.25
CA ARG A 47 -20.09 2.94 3.59
C ARG A 47 -21.28 2.61 4.49
N ALA A 48 -21.28 1.43 5.10
CA ALA A 48 -22.36 1.03 6.03
C ALA A 48 -22.49 1.96 7.25
N MET A 49 -21.39 2.61 7.66
CA MET A 49 -21.41 3.62 8.73
C MET A 49 -21.91 5.00 8.25
N GLY A 50 -21.74 5.32 6.97
CA GLY A 50 -22.16 6.57 6.36
C GLY A 50 -23.64 6.64 5.98
N GLY A 51 -24.38 5.58 6.27
CA GLY A 51 -25.74 5.25 5.89
C GLY A 51 -26.56 6.36 5.23
N ASP A 52 -27.06 6.08 4.03
CA ASP A 52 -28.17 6.83 3.46
C ASP A 52 -29.30 6.86 4.52
N PRO A 53 -29.83 8.02 4.93
CA PRO A 53 -30.89 8.13 5.95
C PRO A 53 -32.17 7.34 5.62
N GLU A 54 -32.34 6.91 4.38
CA GLU A 54 -33.47 6.10 3.91
C GLU A 54 -33.16 4.60 3.73
N ALA A 55 -31.91 4.17 3.96
CA ALA A 55 -31.59 2.73 3.91
C ALA A 55 -32.26 1.99 5.09
N PRO A 56 -32.97 0.86 4.87
CA PRO A 56 -33.57 0.09 5.95
C PRO A 56 -32.50 -0.28 6.97
N VAL A 57 -32.72 0.10 8.22
CA VAL A 57 -31.85 -0.21 9.35
C VAL A 57 -31.78 -1.72 9.46
N THR A 58 -30.73 -2.31 8.91
CA THR A 58 -30.40 -3.73 9.15
C THR A 58 -30.07 -3.87 10.62
N ARG A 59 -30.90 -4.59 11.37
CA ARG A 59 -30.71 -4.75 12.81
C ARG A 59 -29.41 -5.48 13.09
N PRO A 60 -28.67 -5.15 14.17
CA PRO A 60 -27.40 -5.80 14.51
C PRO A 60 -27.44 -7.34 14.50
N GLY A 61 -28.61 -7.96 14.81
CA GLY A 61 -28.79 -9.41 14.80
C GLY A 61 -28.84 -10.10 13.43
N GLU A 62 -29.08 -9.37 12.34
CA GLU A 62 -29.09 -9.94 10.98
C GLU A 62 -27.68 -10.02 10.38
N LEU A 63 -26.75 -9.18 10.85
CA LEU A 63 -25.34 -9.26 10.54
C LEU A 63 -24.60 -10.33 11.34
N GLU A 64 -25.12 -10.71 12.51
CA GLU A 64 -24.53 -11.75 13.38
C GLU A 64 -24.53 -13.15 12.75
N GLY A 65 -25.47 -13.45 11.85
CA GLY A 65 -25.55 -14.75 11.18
C GLY A 65 -24.40 -15.03 10.21
N GLN A 66 -23.80 -13.98 9.62
CA GLN A 66 -22.65 -14.08 8.70
C GLN A 66 -21.30 -13.87 9.39
N LEU A 67 -21.29 -13.31 10.60
CA LEU A 67 -20.06 -12.92 11.34
C LEU A 67 -19.71 -13.87 12.48
N ARG A 68 -20.44 -14.99 12.67
CA ARG A 68 -20.26 -15.91 13.81
C ARG A 68 -18.91 -16.65 13.89
N SER A 69 -18.04 -16.52 12.89
CA SER A 69 -16.66 -17.05 12.97
C SER A 69 -15.60 -15.99 13.27
N GLU A 70 -15.99 -14.71 13.34
CA GLU A 70 -15.07 -13.63 13.64
C GLU A 70 -15.09 -13.32 15.14
N ARG A 71 -13.95 -13.39 15.81
CA ARG A 71 -13.79 -12.97 17.20
C ARG A 71 -14.28 -11.52 17.31
N THR A 72 -15.24 -11.28 18.19
CA THR A 72 -15.80 -9.93 18.44
C THR A 72 -14.67 -9.00 18.86
N PRO A 73 -14.45 -7.87 18.14
CA PRO A 73 -13.44 -6.90 18.55
C PRO A 73 -13.78 -6.33 19.92
N HIS A 74 -12.81 -6.34 20.86
CA HIS A 74 -13.00 -5.72 22.16
C HIS A 74 -13.19 -4.21 22.01
N GLY A 75 -14.27 -3.63 22.55
CA GLY A 75 -14.42 -2.20 22.77
C GLY A 75 -15.25 -1.40 21.76
N ARG A 76 -15.96 -2.00 20.82
CA ARG A 76 -16.75 -1.25 19.81
C ARG A 76 -18.03 -0.67 20.39
N ARG A 77 -18.16 0.68 20.44
CA ARG A 77 -19.45 1.38 20.54
C ARG A 77 -19.92 1.71 19.11
N GLN A 78 -21.21 1.44 18.82
CA GLN A 78 -21.87 1.86 17.58
C GLN A 78 -21.78 3.38 17.41
N ALA A 79 -21.49 3.85 16.21
CA ALA A 79 -21.58 5.22 15.72
C ALA A 79 -20.31 6.05 15.55
N ASP A 80 -19.14 5.55 15.89
CA ASP A 80 -17.91 6.29 15.62
C ASP A 80 -17.12 5.64 14.49
N VAL A 81 -16.67 6.46 13.53
CA VAL A 81 -15.79 6.04 12.43
C VAL A 81 -14.40 5.81 13.00
N TRP A 82 -14.19 4.62 13.57
CA TRP A 82 -12.93 4.26 14.22
C TRP A 82 -11.89 3.74 13.24
N PRO A 83 -10.61 4.04 13.46
CA PRO A 83 -9.54 3.42 12.69
C PRO A 83 -9.54 1.90 12.87
N CYS A 84 -9.18 1.19 11.79
CA CYS A 84 -9.07 -0.27 11.81
C CYS A 84 -7.86 -0.73 11.01
N LEU A 85 -6.98 -1.52 11.61
CA LEU A 85 -5.95 -2.29 10.94
C LEU A 85 -6.48 -3.71 10.71
N LEU A 86 -6.76 -4.04 9.45
CA LEU A 86 -7.28 -5.34 9.03
C LEU A 86 -6.19 -6.11 8.28
N VAL A 87 -5.83 -7.26 8.81
CA VAL A 87 -4.86 -8.20 8.21
C VAL A 87 -5.60 -9.40 7.64
N ALA A 88 -5.19 -9.89 6.48
CA ALA A 88 -5.67 -11.14 5.92
C ALA A 88 -4.53 -12.13 5.69
N GLU A 89 -4.69 -13.38 6.14
CA GLU A 89 -3.74 -14.45 5.83
C GLU A 89 -3.85 -14.89 4.37
N ASP A 90 -5.07 -14.83 3.81
CA ASP A 90 -5.34 -15.12 2.39
C ASP A 90 -6.37 -14.15 1.82
N GLN A 91 -6.12 -13.59 0.64
CA GLN A 91 -7.08 -12.82 -0.13
C GLN A 91 -7.50 -13.57 -1.39
N THR A 92 -8.81 -13.79 -1.57
CA THR A 92 -9.34 -14.52 -2.73
C THR A 92 -9.54 -13.63 -3.96
N ARG A 93 -9.63 -12.31 -3.77
CA ARG A 93 -9.80 -11.29 -4.81
C ARG A 93 -9.01 -10.03 -4.45
N GLY A 94 -7.70 -10.22 -4.16
CA GLY A 94 -6.82 -9.10 -3.87
C GLY A 94 -6.80 -8.08 -5.02
N ARG A 95 -6.78 -6.80 -4.69
CA ARG A 95 -6.91 -5.70 -5.67
C ARG A 95 -5.67 -4.84 -5.71
N GLY A 96 -5.26 -4.50 -6.93
CA GLY A 96 -4.29 -3.46 -7.24
C GLY A 96 -4.94 -2.29 -7.96
N ARG A 97 -4.14 -1.30 -8.36
CA ARG A 97 -4.60 -0.17 -9.17
C ARG A 97 -5.04 -0.61 -10.57
N LEU A 98 -5.93 0.19 -11.17
CA LEU A 98 -6.42 -0.04 -12.54
C LEU A 98 -7.07 -1.41 -12.75
N GLY A 99 -7.74 -1.93 -11.72
CA GLY A 99 -8.43 -3.23 -11.78
C GLY A 99 -7.50 -4.44 -11.87
N ARG A 100 -6.19 -4.27 -11.64
CA ARG A 100 -5.26 -5.41 -11.61
C ARG A 100 -5.48 -6.25 -10.37
N ASP A 101 -5.27 -7.55 -10.49
CA ASP A 101 -5.30 -8.45 -9.36
C ASP A 101 -4.02 -8.36 -8.52
N TRP A 102 -4.18 -8.54 -7.21
CA TRP A 102 -3.10 -8.81 -6.28
C TRP A 102 -3.22 -10.26 -5.80
N VAL A 103 -2.23 -11.07 -6.16
CA VAL A 103 -2.17 -12.47 -5.72
C VAL A 103 -1.46 -12.54 -4.37
N SER A 104 -2.07 -13.22 -3.42
CA SER A 104 -1.50 -13.50 -2.10
C SER A 104 -1.49 -14.99 -1.82
N SER A 105 -0.59 -15.40 -0.95
CA SER A 105 -0.51 -16.77 -0.45
C SER A 105 -0.21 -16.73 1.05
N MET A 106 -0.86 -17.60 1.81
CA MET A 106 -0.70 -17.69 3.25
C MET A 106 0.78 -17.84 3.64
N GLY A 107 1.25 -16.98 4.53
CA GLY A 107 2.64 -16.93 4.99
C GLY A 107 3.64 -16.35 3.98
N ALA A 108 3.38 -16.43 2.68
CA ALA A 108 4.28 -15.90 1.65
C ALA A 108 3.96 -14.45 1.27
N SER A 109 2.82 -13.94 1.67
CA SER A 109 2.42 -12.54 1.47
C SER A 109 2.02 -11.91 2.79
N LEU A 110 2.35 -10.64 2.98
CA LEU A 110 1.72 -9.77 3.97
C LEU A 110 0.69 -8.92 3.25
N THR A 111 -0.60 -9.09 3.59
CA THR A 111 -1.69 -8.28 3.06
C THR A 111 -2.50 -7.69 4.19
N PHE A 112 -2.55 -6.36 4.24
CA PHE A 112 -3.33 -5.63 5.23
C PHE A 112 -3.84 -4.32 4.69
N SER A 113 -4.84 -3.76 5.36
CA SER A 113 -5.33 -2.41 5.11
C SER A 113 -5.51 -1.66 6.42
N LEU A 114 -5.16 -0.39 6.42
CA LEU A 114 -5.44 0.54 7.52
C LEU A 114 -6.51 1.53 7.06
N SER A 115 -7.65 1.58 7.76
CA SER A 115 -8.66 2.62 7.56
C SER A 115 -8.62 3.65 8.68
N LEU A 116 -8.69 4.93 8.32
CA LEU A 116 -8.77 6.04 9.28
C LEU A 116 -9.41 7.27 8.62
N PRO A 117 -10.04 8.17 9.41
CA PRO A 117 -10.36 9.51 8.94
C PRO A 117 -9.06 10.25 8.61
N LEU A 118 -9.01 10.85 7.41
CA LEU A 118 -7.88 11.66 6.98
C LEU A 118 -8.39 12.85 6.15
N ALA A 119 -7.85 14.03 6.41
CA ALA A 119 -8.26 15.27 5.76
C ALA A 119 -7.05 16.17 5.39
N PRO A 120 -6.09 15.68 4.60
CA PRO A 120 -4.98 16.50 4.16
C PRO A 120 -5.45 17.59 3.20
N THR A 121 -4.77 18.72 3.17
CA THR A 121 -5.04 19.81 2.23
C THR A 121 -4.87 19.35 0.78
N GLN A 122 -3.89 18.47 0.53
CA GLN A 122 -3.59 17.89 -0.78
C GLN A 122 -3.41 16.38 -0.64
N TRP A 123 -4.01 15.60 -1.53
CA TRP A 123 -3.90 14.13 -1.53
C TRP A 123 -2.72 13.62 -2.37
N GLY A 124 -2.17 14.49 -3.22
CA GLY A 124 -1.01 14.15 -4.05
C GLY A 124 0.18 13.74 -3.21
N GLY A 125 0.89 12.70 -3.63
CA GLY A 125 2.06 12.19 -2.91
C GLY A 125 1.77 11.26 -1.72
N LEU A 126 0.50 11.05 -1.30
CA LEU A 126 0.17 10.18 -0.16
C LEU A 126 0.71 8.75 -0.34
N SER A 127 0.55 8.18 -1.53
CA SER A 127 1.07 6.84 -1.83
C SER A 127 2.61 6.78 -1.75
N LEU A 128 3.28 7.87 -2.12
CA LEU A 128 4.74 7.99 -2.04
C LEU A 128 5.19 8.11 -0.57
N ALA A 129 4.47 8.87 0.23
CA ALA A 129 4.73 8.99 1.68
C ALA A 129 4.57 7.65 2.39
N VAL A 130 3.52 6.90 2.06
CA VAL A 130 3.31 5.53 2.56
C VAL A 130 4.46 4.62 2.11
N GLY A 131 4.80 4.62 0.81
CA GLY A 131 5.89 3.82 0.28
C GLY A 131 7.22 4.11 0.95
N LEU A 132 7.52 5.39 1.19
CA LEU A 132 8.73 5.82 1.90
C LEU A 132 8.77 5.28 3.33
N ALA A 133 7.68 5.40 4.08
CA ALA A 133 7.61 4.90 5.46
C ALA A 133 7.80 3.38 5.54
N LEU A 134 7.21 2.63 4.62
CA LEU A 134 7.40 1.18 4.55
C LEU A 134 8.85 0.83 4.19
N ALA A 135 9.43 1.53 3.21
CA ALA A 135 10.81 1.31 2.80
C ALA A 135 11.80 1.63 3.91
N GLU A 136 11.62 2.74 4.64
CA GLU A 136 12.48 3.12 5.76
C GLU A 136 12.39 2.14 6.95
N ALA A 137 11.20 1.61 7.23
CA ALA A 137 10.99 0.64 8.30
C ALA A 137 11.58 -0.76 7.99
N LEU A 138 11.58 -1.16 6.71
CA LEU A 138 12.07 -2.48 6.29
C LEU A 138 13.54 -2.49 5.88
N ASP A 139 14.06 -1.35 5.44
CA ASP A 139 15.42 -1.15 4.92
C ASP A 139 15.94 0.21 5.41
N PRO A 140 16.23 0.34 6.72
CA PRO A 140 16.74 1.59 7.28
C PRO A 140 18.13 1.90 6.70
N LEU A 141 18.32 3.13 6.21
CA LEU A 141 19.59 3.58 5.66
C LEU A 141 20.55 3.97 6.78
N THR A 142 21.76 3.44 6.71
CA THR A 142 22.91 3.94 7.47
C THR A 142 23.72 4.92 6.62
N GLU A 143 24.64 5.64 7.25
CA GLU A 143 25.51 6.59 6.53
C GLU A 143 26.32 5.88 5.45
N GLY A 144 26.28 6.40 4.23
CA GLY A 144 26.96 5.82 3.07
C GLY A 144 26.31 4.59 2.44
N SER A 145 25.22 4.06 3.01
CA SER A 145 24.52 2.92 2.42
C SER A 145 23.61 3.34 1.26
N LEU A 146 23.50 2.47 0.26
CA LEU A 146 22.52 2.60 -0.81
C LEU A 146 21.24 1.85 -0.42
N PRO A 147 20.05 2.39 -0.79
CA PRO A 147 18.80 1.71 -0.53
C PRO A 147 18.69 0.41 -1.33
N ARG A 148 18.29 -0.67 -0.64
CA ARG A 148 17.91 -1.93 -1.27
C ARG A 148 16.44 -1.93 -1.65
N ILE A 149 15.57 -1.32 -0.82
CA ILE A 149 14.17 -1.05 -1.18
C ILE A 149 14.10 0.33 -1.81
N VAL A 150 13.69 0.36 -3.08
CA VAL A 150 13.48 1.56 -3.88
C VAL A 150 12.01 1.71 -4.24
N LEU A 151 11.61 2.93 -4.60
CA LEU A 151 10.22 3.28 -4.84
C LEU A 151 10.02 3.55 -6.33
N LYS A 152 9.14 2.79 -6.94
CA LYS A 152 8.72 3.03 -8.31
C LYS A 152 7.39 3.77 -8.31
N TRP A 153 7.43 4.99 -8.76
CA TRP A 153 6.22 5.80 -8.90
C TRP A 153 5.14 5.07 -9.72
N PRO A 154 3.86 5.14 -9.34
CA PRO A 154 3.33 5.98 -8.26
C PRO A 154 3.12 5.24 -6.93
N ASN A 155 3.27 3.93 -6.82
CA ASN A 155 2.75 3.17 -5.68
C ASN A 155 3.45 1.83 -5.41
N ASP A 156 4.57 1.55 -6.04
CA ASP A 156 5.21 0.25 -5.93
C ASP A 156 6.52 0.32 -5.12
N LEU A 157 6.74 -0.68 -4.26
CA LEU A 157 8.02 -0.97 -3.63
C LEU A 157 8.75 -2.00 -4.50
N TRP A 158 10.02 -1.76 -4.74
CA TRP A 158 10.88 -2.63 -5.55
C TRP A 158 12.14 -2.98 -4.78
N LEU A 159 12.68 -4.17 -4.99
CA LEU A 159 14.03 -4.54 -4.58
C LEU A 159 14.98 -4.17 -5.71
N ALA A 160 15.99 -3.33 -5.41
CA ALA A 160 16.96 -2.87 -6.37
C ALA A 160 17.93 -4.00 -6.79
N ASP A 161 18.08 -4.18 -8.10
CA ASP A 161 19.06 -5.08 -8.72
C ASP A 161 20.20 -4.29 -9.42
N GLY A 162 20.22 -2.97 -9.25
CA GLY A 162 21.16 -2.01 -9.81
C GLY A 162 20.48 -0.70 -10.21
N PRO A 163 21.25 0.28 -10.73
CA PRO A 163 20.68 1.57 -11.14
C PRO A 163 19.56 1.39 -12.18
N GLY A 164 18.39 1.94 -11.89
CA GLY A 164 17.21 1.85 -12.75
C GLY A 164 16.63 0.44 -12.95
N ARG A 165 17.13 -0.56 -12.24
CA ARG A 165 16.69 -1.96 -12.35
C ARG A 165 16.27 -2.50 -11.00
N GLY A 166 15.28 -3.39 -11.01
CA GLY A 166 14.80 -4.05 -9.81
C GLY A 166 13.59 -4.93 -10.10
N ARG A 167 13.11 -5.61 -9.06
CA ARG A 167 11.95 -6.48 -9.10
C ARG A 167 10.92 -6.01 -8.09
N LYS A 168 9.64 -6.20 -8.43
CA LYS A 168 8.53 -5.74 -7.59
C LYS A 168 8.50 -6.52 -6.27
N LEU A 169 8.61 -5.79 -5.16
CA LEU A 169 8.50 -6.30 -3.79
C LEU A 169 7.08 -6.19 -3.24
N GLY A 170 6.38 -5.11 -3.61
CA GLY A 170 5.04 -4.85 -3.09
C GLY A 170 4.33 -3.71 -3.79
N GLY A 171 3.10 -3.45 -3.36
CA GLY A 171 2.27 -2.38 -3.89
C GLY A 171 1.34 -1.77 -2.84
N ILE A 172 0.93 -0.55 -3.09
CA ILE A 172 0.06 0.24 -2.24
C ILE A 172 -1.20 0.59 -3.02
N LEU A 173 -2.37 0.42 -2.41
CA LEU A 173 -3.66 0.82 -2.97
C LEU A 173 -4.38 1.73 -1.98
N ILE A 174 -4.48 3.02 -2.30
CA ILE A 174 -5.19 4.00 -1.48
C ILE A 174 -6.53 4.30 -2.13
N GLU A 175 -7.60 4.13 -1.35
CA GLU A 175 -8.96 4.44 -1.74
C GLU A 175 -9.62 5.28 -0.65
N THR A 176 -10.58 6.11 -1.02
CA THR A 176 -11.30 6.95 -0.07
C THR A 176 -12.80 6.82 -0.27
N VAL A 177 -13.54 6.98 0.82
CA VAL A 177 -15.01 7.03 0.81
C VAL A 177 -15.49 8.12 1.74
N SER A 178 -16.54 8.85 1.34
CA SER A 178 -17.17 9.86 2.18
C SER A 178 -18.13 9.19 3.16
N VAL A 179 -18.04 9.56 4.44
CA VAL A 179 -18.88 9.07 5.54
C VAL A 179 -19.40 10.29 6.28
N GLY A 180 -20.61 10.73 5.94
CA GLY A 180 -21.13 12.02 6.37
C GLY A 180 -20.20 13.16 5.90
N GLN A 181 -19.77 13.99 6.82
CA GLN A 181 -18.84 15.09 6.54
C GLN A 181 -17.35 14.68 6.59
N ARG A 182 -17.04 13.44 6.92
CA ARG A 182 -15.66 12.93 7.01
C ARG A 182 -15.30 12.11 5.79
N ARG A 183 -14.03 12.12 5.44
CA ARG A 183 -13.45 11.22 4.43
C ARG A 183 -12.66 10.14 5.12
N MET A 184 -13.09 8.89 4.91
CA MET A 184 -12.33 7.72 5.30
C MET A 184 -11.32 7.39 4.22
N CYS A 185 -10.07 7.25 4.62
CA CYS A 185 -8.97 6.77 3.79
C CYS A 185 -8.72 5.30 4.13
N VAL A 186 -8.63 4.45 3.13
CA VAL A 186 -8.23 3.04 3.26
C VAL A 186 -6.91 2.87 2.52
N VAL A 187 -5.88 2.55 3.26
CA VAL A 187 -4.52 2.32 2.76
C VAL A 187 -4.26 0.83 2.76
N GLY A 188 -4.34 0.19 1.59
CA GLY A 188 -4.00 -1.21 1.40
C GLY A 188 -2.53 -1.39 1.04
N VAL A 189 -1.91 -2.36 1.65
CA VAL A 189 -0.51 -2.74 1.43
C VAL A 189 -0.43 -4.23 1.16
N GLY A 190 0.24 -4.58 0.06
CA GLY A 190 0.63 -5.95 -0.27
C GLY A 190 2.14 -6.05 -0.41
N LEU A 191 2.78 -6.93 0.36
CA LEU A 191 4.22 -7.21 0.28
C LEU A 191 4.45 -8.71 0.07
N ASN A 192 5.38 -9.05 -0.80
CA ASN A 192 5.89 -10.41 -0.92
C ASN A 192 6.89 -10.65 0.21
N VAL A 193 6.63 -11.65 1.04
CA VAL A 193 7.49 -11.99 2.18
C VAL A 193 8.40 -13.15 1.83
N LEU A 194 7.82 -14.22 1.30
CA LEU A 194 8.54 -15.41 0.84
C LEU A 194 8.46 -15.53 -0.68
N PRO A 195 9.32 -16.34 -1.30
CA PRO A 195 9.18 -16.69 -2.71
C PRO A 195 7.79 -17.28 -2.99
N GLN A 196 7.11 -16.76 -3.99
CA GLN A 196 5.80 -17.24 -4.40
C GLN A 196 5.94 -18.54 -5.21
N PRO A 197 5.02 -19.52 -5.07
CA PRO A 197 5.04 -20.72 -5.88
C PRO A 197 4.84 -20.37 -7.37
N ALA A 198 5.44 -21.17 -8.26
CA ALA A 198 5.38 -20.95 -9.71
C ALA A 198 3.94 -20.89 -10.30
N SER A 199 2.96 -21.49 -9.62
CA SER A 199 1.53 -21.40 -9.98
C SER A 199 0.95 -19.97 -9.80
N ALA A 200 1.57 -19.12 -9.01
CA ALA A 200 1.20 -17.72 -8.87
C ALA A 200 1.68 -16.85 -10.05
N ASN A 201 2.50 -17.41 -10.95
CA ASN A 201 3.09 -16.70 -12.09
C ASN A 201 2.09 -16.14 -13.12
N ARG A 202 0.81 -16.54 -13.09
CA ARG A 202 -0.22 -15.90 -13.95
C ARG A 202 -0.40 -14.41 -13.63
N ALA A 203 -0.12 -13.98 -12.40
CA ALA A 203 -0.14 -12.56 -12.05
C ALA A 203 1.13 -11.80 -12.45
N THR A 204 2.18 -12.50 -12.86
CA THR A 204 3.45 -11.92 -13.36
C THR A 204 3.45 -11.69 -14.87
N GLU A 205 2.41 -12.10 -15.60
CA GLU A 205 2.19 -11.69 -16.99
C GLU A 205 2.03 -10.17 -17.05
N GLY A 206 3.11 -9.48 -17.31
CA GLY A 206 3.21 -8.00 -17.31
C GLY A 206 4.27 -7.44 -16.37
N LEU A 207 4.92 -8.25 -15.55
CA LEU A 207 6.14 -7.89 -14.83
C LEU A 207 7.35 -8.38 -15.63
N ALA A 208 7.79 -7.60 -16.60
CA ALA A 208 8.97 -7.91 -17.43
C ALA A 208 10.23 -8.22 -16.61
N HIS A 209 10.25 -7.79 -15.34
CA HIS A 209 11.39 -7.90 -14.42
C HIS A 209 11.18 -8.91 -13.26
N GLY A 210 10.05 -9.64 -13.24
CA GLY A 210 9.72 -10.54 -12.14
C GLY A 210 9.32 -9.83 -10.84
N TYR A 211 9.33 -10.59 -9.73
CA TYR A 211 9.06 -10.08 -8.39
C TYR A 211 10.18 -10.45 -7.41
N ALA A 212 10.28 -9.67 -6.33
CA ALA A 212 11.17 -9.91 -5.20
C ALA A 212 10.36 -10.21 -3.93
N CYS A 213 11.01 -10.71 -2.90
CA CYS A 213 10.42 -10.91 -1.58
C CYS A 213 11.34 -10.41 -0.45
N LEU A 214 10.75 -10.19 0.74
CA LEU A 214 11.47 -9.66 1.89
C LEU A 214 12.57 -10.60 2.39
N GLN A 215 12.44 -11.91 2.20
CA GLN A 215 13.50 -12.87 2.57
C GLN A 215 14.82 -12.67 1.81
N GLU A 216 14.80 -11.98 0.68
CA GLU A 216 16.03 -11.60 -0.02
C GLU A 216 16.82 -10.50 0.73
N LEU A 217 16.14 -9.78 1.65
CA LEU A 217 16.75 -8.78 2.54
C LEU A 217 17.09 -9.36 3.91
N ASP A 218 16.15 -10.11 4.48
CA ASP A 218 16.22 -10.73 5.81
C ASP A 218 15.71 -12.18 5.70
N PRO A 219 16.58 -13.19 5.62
CA PRO A 219 16.18 -14.59 5.41
C PRO A 219 15.21 -15.17 6.46
N HIS A 220 15.11 -14.52 7.62
CA HIS A 220 14.28 -14.99 8.73
C HIS A 220 12.96 -14.21 8.88
N VAL A 221 12.72 -13.20 8.04
CA VAL A 221 11.53 -12.38 8.15
C VAL A 221 10.27 -13.19 7.86
N THR A 222 9.25 -12.97 8.70
CA THR A 222 7.90 -13.51 8.54
C THR A 222 6.90 -12.38 8.31
N ALA A 223 5.71 -12.71 7.78
CA ALA A 223 4.67 -11.71 7.55
C ALA A 223 4.26 -10.94 8.83
N PRO A 224 4.06 -11.60 10.01
CA PRO A 224 3.81 -10.90 11.26
C PRO A 224 4.96 -9.96 11.68
N GLN A 225 6.22 -10.37 11.52
CA GLN A 225 7.37 -9.53 11.84
C GLN A 225 7.48 -8.32 10.91
N ALA A 226 7.19 -8.51 9.61
CA ALA A 226 7.16 -7.40 8.66
C ALA A 226 6.05 -6.41 9.02
N LEU A 227 4.85 -6.89 9.41
CA LEU A 227 3.76 -6.04 9.87
C LEU A 227 4.16 -5.24 11.12
N ALA A 228 4.76 -5.88 12.11
CA ALA A 228 5.21 -5.22 13.33
C ALA A 228 6.22 -4.10 13.05
N ARG A 229 7.12 -4.29 12.08
CA ARG A 229 8.08 -3.24 11.67
C ARG A 229 7.41 -2.05 11.01
N VAL A 230 6.38 -2.26 10.19
CA VAL A 230 5.79 -1.20 9.35
C VAL A 230 4.57 -0.50 9.94
N ALA A 231 3.83 -1.14 10.85
CA ALA A 231 2.52 -0.65 11.29
C ALA A 231 2.58 0.73 11.95
N LYS A 232 3.51 0.92 12.89
CA LYS A 232 3.70 2.21 13.56
C LYS A 232 4.22 3.28 12.62
N ALA A 233 5.22 2.94 11.79
CA ALA A 233 5.79 3.85 10.81
C ALA A 233 4.73 4.36 9.83
N LEU A 234 3.83 3.47 9.37
CA LEU A 234 2.70 3.83 8.51
C LEU A 234 1.77 4.84 9.18
N VAL A 235 1.36 4.59 10.43
CA VAL A 235 0.48 5.51 11.16
C VAL A 235 1.13 6.90 11.33
N GLN A 236 2.39 6.93 11.72
CA GLN A 236 3.15 8.17 11.89
C GLN A 236 3.29 8.93 10.57
N ALA A 237 3.56 8.22 9.46
CA ALA A 237 3.65 8.82 8.14
C ALA A 237 2.33 9.43 7.67
N LEU A 238 1.19 8.76 7.92
CA LEU A 238 -0.13 9.27 7.59
C LEU A 238 -0.48 10.53 8.38
N ARG A 239 -0.18 10.57 9.69
CA ARG A 239 -0.38 11.76 10.53
C ARG A 239 0.53 12.91 10.11
N ARG A 240 1.80 12.62 9.80
CA ARG A 240 2.72 13.63 9.29
C ARG A 240 2.28 14.17 7.94
N PHE A 241 1.86 13.30 7.03
CA PHE A 241 1.36 13.71 5.71
C PHE A 241 0.09 14.56 5.84
N GLU A 242 -0.85 14.21 6.72
CA GLU A 242 -2.06 15.01 6.97
C GLU A 242 -1.71 16.44 7.37
N ALA A 243 -0.71 16.61 8.22
CA ALA A 243 -0.29 17.91 8.75
C ALA A 243 0.59 18.72 7.79
N GLN A 244 1.46 18.07 7.01
CA GLN A 244 2.57 18.72 6.30
C GLN A 244 2.59 18.48 4.79
N GLY A 245 1.77 17.54 4.29
CA GLY A 245 1.82 17.12 2.88
C GLY A 245 3.09 16.34 2.53
N PHE A 246 3.38 16.24 1.23
CA PHE A 246 4.51 15.45 0.72
C PHE A 246 5.84 16.22 0.67
N ALA A 247 5.82 17.54 0.49
CA ALA A 247 7.01 18.35 0.25
C ALA A 247 8.19 18.08 1.23
N PRO A 248 7.97 17.95 2.58
CA PRO A 248 9.06 17.65 3.50
C PRO A 248 9.68 16.25 3.35
N LEU A 249 9.02 15.36 2.62
CA LEU A 249 9.47 13.98 2.39
C LEU A 249 10.27 13.85 1.09
N LEU A 250 10.25 14.87 0.23
CA LEU A 250 10.88 14.85 -1.10
C LEU A 250 12.36 14.46 -1.07
N PRO A 251 13.22 14.99 -0.17
CA PRO A 251 14.64 14.61 -0.15
C PRO A 251 14.86 13.13 0.20
N ALA A 252 14.07 12.58 1.11
CA ALA A 252 14.16 11.17 1.50
C ALA A 252 13.62 10.25 0.39
N TYR A 253 12.52 10.65 -0.27
CA TYR A 253 11.97 9.95 -1.43
C TYR A 253 12.96 9.89 -2.58
N THR A 254 13.58 11.02 -2.93
CA THR A 254 14.55 11.13 -4.04
C THR A 254 15.70 10.13 -3.91
N ARG A 255 16.15 9.85 -2.71
CA ARG A 255 17.21 8.84 -2.46
C ARG A 255 16.77 7.41 -2.80
N ARG A 256 15.45 7.17 -2.84
CA ARG A 256 14.86 5.85 -3.13
C ARG A 256 14.12 5.81 -4.47
N ASP A 257 14.13 6.89 -5.23
CA ASP A 257 13.40 6.97 -6.51
C ASP A 257 14.06 6.11 -7.58
N LEU A 258 13.42 4.99 -7.94
CA LEU A 258 13.91 4.08 -8.98
C LEU A 258 13.91 4.72 -10.37
N LEU A 259 13.02 5.67 -10.61
CA LEU A 259 12.81 6.24 -11.95
C LEU A 259 13.73 7.45 -12.22
N LEU A 260 14.30 8.07 -11.22
CA LEU A 260 15.12 9.27 -11.38
C LEU A 260 16.25 9.05 -12.41
N GLY A 261 16.26 9.89 -13.45
CA GLY A 261 17.24 9.80 -14.53
C GLY A 261 17.02 8.66 -15.54
N GLN A 262 15.96 7.86 -15.37
CA GLN A 262 15.69 6.72 -16.25
C GLN A 262 14.74 7.07 -17.39
N PRO A 263 14.90 6.45 -18.58
CA PRO A 263 13.94 6.56 -19.65
C PRO A 263 12.62 5.89 -19.26
N VAL A 264 11.53 6.61 -19.42
CA VAL A 264 10.18 6.17 -19.01
C VAL A 264 9.14 6.38 -20.10
N ALA A 265 8.12 5.54 -20.10
CA ALA A 265 6.90 5.74 -20.86
C ALA A 265 5.68 5.75 -19.93
N ALA A 266 4.84 6.76 -20.04
CA ALA A 266 3.56 6.87 -19.32
C ALA A 266 2.39 6.64 -20.29
N SER A 267 1.33 5.99 -19.82
CA SER A 267 0.26 5.47 -20.68
C SER A 267 -0.96 6.36 -20.84
N ALA A 268 -1.12 7.42 -20.03
CA ALA A 268 -2.34 8.26 -20.10
C ALA A 268 -2.09 9.69 -19.54
N PRO A 269 -2.93 10.69 -19.86
CA PRO A 269 -4.04 10.70 -20.84
C PRO A 269 -3.57 10.66 -22.30
N ALA A 270 -2.33 11.06 -22.57
CA ALA A 270 -1.65 10.88 -23.84
C ALA A 270 -0.35 10.10 -23.62
N PRO A 271 0.05 9.20 -24.52
CA PRO A 271 1.33 8.50 -24.41
C PRO A 271 2.47 9.51 -24.31
N LEU A 272 3.25 9.41 -23.24
CA LEU A 272 4.37 10.30 -22.96
C LEU A 272 5.64 9.45 -22.85
N GLN A 273 6.69 9.84 -23.55
CA GLN A 273 8.02 9.23 -23.45
C GLN A 273 9.06 10.31 -23.13
N GLY A 274 9.98 9.98 -22.25
CA GLY A 274 11.03 10.91 -21.85
C GLY A 274 11.92 10.35 -20.76
N VAL A 275 12.66 11.21 -20.10
CA VAL A 275 13.51 10.87 -18.96
C VAL A 275 12.84 11.38 -17.69
N ALA A 276 12.67 10.49 -16.71
CA ALA A 276 12.11 10.88 -15.41
C ALA A 276 13.07 11.85 -14.69
N ASP A 277 12.52 12.96 -14.22
CA ASP A 277 13.23 14.05 -13.54
C ASP A 277 12.78 14.15 -12.06
N GLY A 278 12.53 12.98 -11.46
CA GLY A 278 12.02 12.89 -10.09
C GLY A 278 10.55 13.23 -9.97
N VAL A 279 10.13 13.57 -8.75
CA VAL A 279 8.76 14.00 -8.44
C VAL A 279 8.76 15.43 -7.92
N ASP A 280 7.64 16.12 -8.04
CA ASP A 280 7.49 17.46 -7.45
C ASP A 280 6.97 17.40 -5.99
N GLU A 281 6.81 18.55 -5.36
CA GLU A 281 6.36 18.74 -3.99
C GLU A 281 4.94 18.20 -3.74
N LEU A 282 4.15 17.99 -4.79
CA LEU A 282 2.82 17.39 -4.75
C LEU A 282 2.81 15.90 -5.14
N GLY A 283 3.99 15.31 -5.36
CA GLY A 283 4.13 13.89 -5.71
C GLY A 283 3.78 13.57 -7.17
N ALA A 284 3.68 14.56 -8.06
CA ALA A 284 3.55 14.31 -9.49
C ALA A 284 4.91 13.93 -10.08
N LEU A 285 4.93 12.92 -10.96
CA LEU A 285 6.14 12.55 -11.69
C LEU A 285 6.47 13.64 -12.72
N ARG A 286 7.71 14.08 -12.74
CA ARG A 286 8.26 15.01 -13.71
C ARG A 286 8.95 14.19 -14.80
N VAL A 287 8.59 14.45 -16.05
CA VAL A 287 9.19 13.78 -17.22
C VAL A 287 9.74 14.84 -18.16
N ARG A 288 11.01 14.75 -18.46
CA ARG A 288 11.68 15.60 -19.42
C ARG A 288 11.54 15.00 -20.81
N VAL A 289 10.83 15.73 -21.66
CA VAL A 289 10.48 15.32 -23.04
C VAL A 289 11.29 16.16 -24.01
N ALA A 290 11.96 15.52 -24.95
CA ALA A 290 12.66 16.23 -26.01
C ALA A 290 11.66 16.96 -26.94
N ASN A 291 11.91 18.21 -27.24
CA ASN A 291 11.09 18.95 -28.18
C ASN A 291 11.48 18.59 -29.62
N PRO A 292 10.54 18.13 -30.47
CA PRO A 292 10.85 17.85 -31.87
C PRO A 292 11.39 19.09 -32.60
N GLY A 293 12.59 18.98 -33.15
CA GLY A 293 13.19 20.03 -33.98
C GLY A 293 13.93 21.14 -33.23
N THR A 294 14.14 21.02 -31.91
CA THR A 294 14.97 21.96 -31.13
C THR A 294 15.87 21.18 -30.17
N ASP A 295 16.99 21.83 -29.75
CA ASP A 295 17.85 21.25 -28.68
C ASP A 295 17.26 21.41 -27.27
N GLY A 296 16.00 21.85 -27.16
CA GLY A 296 15.30 22.07 -25.90
C GLY A 296 14.56 20.82 -25.42
N ALA A 297 14.37 20.74 -24.09
CA ALA A 297 13.49 19.74 -23.45
C ALA A 297 12.47 20.47 -22.57
N GLU A 298 11.23 19.97 -22.57
CA GLU A 298 10.15 20.44 -21.71
C GLU A 298 9.92 19.46 -20.57
N VAL A 299 9.64 19.96 -19.38
CA VAL A 299 9.26 19.12 -18.24
C VAL A 299 7.73 19.04 -18.16
N GLN A 300 7.20 17.84 -18.38
CA GLN A 300 5.78 17.56 -18.23
C GLN A 300 5.51 16.87 -16.88
N ARG A 301 4.37 17.24 -16.27
CA ARG A 301 3.90 16.67 -14.99
C ARG A 301 2.90 15.56 -15.26
N VAL A 302 3.14 14.40 -14.65
CA VAL A 302 2.24 13.24 -14.71
C VAL A 302 1.63 13.01 -13.35
N LEU A 303 0.30 13.05 -13.27
CA LEU A 303 -0.45 12.80 -12.03
C LEU A 303 -0.73 11.31 -11.87
N SER A 304 -0.82 10.85 -10.62
CA SER A 304 -0.93 9.42 -10.27
C SER A 304 -2.31 8.77 -10.54
N GLY A 305 -3.26 9.48 -11.13
CA GLY A 305 -4.61 8.98 -11.39
C GLY A 305 -4.63 7.62 -12.13
N GLU A 306 -5.07 7.60 -13.38
CA GLU A 306 -5.19 6.39 -14.21
C GLU A 306 -3.94 6.11 -15.06
N VAL A 307 -2.76 6.43 -14.55
CA VAL A 307 -1.49 6.32 -15.29
C VAL A 307 -0.68 5.11 -14.85
N SER A 308 -0.10 4.40 -15.81
CA SER A 308 0.94 3.40 -15.62
C SER A 308 2.26 3.91 -16.20
N VAL A 309 3.36 3.80 -15.46
CA VAL A 309 4.71 4.18 -15.91
C VAL A 309 5.57 2.93 -16.03
N ARG A 310 6.27 2.82 -17.15
CA ARG A 310 7.21 1.73 -17.44
C ARG A 310 8.59 2.30 -17.71
N LEU A 311 9.61 1.57 -17.27
CA LEU A 311 10.98 1.79 -17.70
C LEU A 311 11.10 1.34 -19.17
N THR A 312 11.73 2.17 -20.01
CA THR A 312 11.99 1.85 -21.41
C THR A 312 13.48 1.67 -21.60
N GLY A 313 13.91 0.53 -22.10
CA GLY A 313 15.33 0.25 -22.36
C GLY A 313 16.01 -0.70 -21.35
N ALA A 314 15.23 -1.50 -20.62
CA ALA A 314 15.75 -2.63 -19.86
C ALA A 314 15.49 -3.94 -20.59
#